data_326c0ee920d18120dc39d3279bf09cde
#
_entry.id   326c0ee920d18120dc39d3279bf09cde
#
_cell.length_a   1.000
_cell.length_b   1.000
_cell.length_c   1.000
_cell.angle_alpha   90.00
_cell.angle_beta   90.00
_cell.angle_gamma   90.00
#
_symmetry.space_group_name_H-M   'P 1'
#
loop_
_entity.id
_entity.type
_entity.pdbx_description
1 polymer ?
#
loop_
_entity_poly.entity_id
_entity_poly.type
_entity_poly.pdbx_seq_one_letter_code
_entity_poly.pdbx_strand_id
1 'polypeptide(L)'
;MAKKVDYPILVRLEDICPTLDRKKFAIFREFFNETGIKPLLCVIPENRDPKLVKDNVDRDFWNFVRELKAEGYGIAMHGTYHLATGKSIGLISGDVSTEYAGMSYDSQLKKLREGKHILAQQGLDTEIFAAPNHSYDLNTIRACKKLGINYFSDGMSRKPYCIEGVKFIPVSPFWKHHKKGVLTMCISTNNENLDGRETIFEFLRENLYHVITPEEACNLKPTLYHIARISEKMNIKKYNAIRNRVRRRNEQ
;
A
#
# COMPACT_ATOMS: atom_id res chain seq x y z
N MET A 1 -12.68 8.66 22.94
CA MET A 1 -13.43 7.64 22.18
C MET A 1 -13.11 7.78 20.72
N ALA A 2 -12.59 6.72 20.09
CA ALA A 2 -12.38 6.71 18.65
C ALA A 2 -13.73 6.75 17.91
N LYS A 3 -13.70 7.20 16.70
CA LYS A 3 -14.92 7.42 15.89
C LYS A 3 -15.40 6.10 15.31
N LYS A 4 -16.62 5.66 15.64
CA LYS A 4 -17.30 4.57 14.93
C LYS A 4 -17.59 4.98 13.48
N VAL A 5 -17.35 4.03 12.55
CA VAL A 5 -17.55 4.23 11.11
C VAL A 5 -18.55 3.21 10.55
N ASP A 6 -19.05 3.48 9.33
CA ASP A 6 -20.05 2.64 8.61
C ASP A 6 -19.55 2.21 7.22
N TYR A 7 -18.22 2.12 7.07
CA TYR A 7 -17.59 1.79 5.79
C TYR A 7 -16.47 0.75 5.99
N PRO A 8 -16.15 -0.05 4.95
CA PRO A 8 -15.12 -1.08 5.03
C PRO A 8 -13.73 -0.49 5.25
N ILE A 9 -12.94 -1.16 6.09
CA ILE A 9 -11.57 -0.80 6.46
C ILE A 9 -10.64 -1.94 6.03
N LEU A 10 -9.69 -1.65 5.13
CA LEU A 10 -8.57 -2.54 4.82
C LEU A 10 -7.32 -2.04 5.54
N VAL A 11 -6.68 -2.90 6.31
CA VAL A 11 -5.36 -2.62 6.90
C VAL A 11 -4.29 -3.03 5.90
N ARG A 12 -3.37 -2.11 5.57
CA ARG A 12 -2.24 -2.33 4.68
C ARG A 12 -0.95 -1.98 5.41
N LEU A 13 -0.03 -2.94 5.48
CA LEU A 13 1.30 -2.74 6.04
C LEU A 13 2.31 -2.50 4.92
N GLU A 14 3.01 -1.38 4.99
CA GLU A 14 3.97 -0.95 3.97
C GLU A 14 5.41 -1.33 4.33
N ASP A 15 6.29 -1.29 3.34
CA ASP A 15 7.74 -1.40 3.51
C ASP A 15 8.21 -2.76 4.08
N ILE A 16 7.51 -3.84 3.75
CA ILE A 16 7.86 -5.18 4.22
C ILE A 16 9.07 -5.70 3.43
N CYS A 17 10.23 -5.71 4.07
CA CYS A 17 11.52 -6.08 3.46
C CYS A 17 12.46 -6.74 4.50
N PRO A 18 13.56 -7.39 4.07
CA PRO A 18 14.46 -8.12 4.98
C PRO A 18 15.13 -7.28 6.07
N THR A 19 15.07 -5.96 5.97
CA THR A 19 15.69 -5.03 6.92
C THR A 19 14.67 -4.25 7.75
N LEU A 20 13.41 -4.74 7.81
CA LEU A 20 12.38 -4.13 8.66
C LEU A 20 12.69 -4.33 10.16
N ASP A 21 12.21 -3.41 11.00
CA ASP A 21 12.27 -3.56 12.47
C ASP A 21 11.31 -4.65 12.92
N ARG A 22 11.86 -5.88 13.12
CA ARG A 22 11.10 -7.06 13.53
C ARG A 22 10.43 -6.89 14.90
N LYS A 23 11.02 -6.11 15.81
CA LYS A 23 10.45 -5.87 17.15
C LYS A 23 9.21 -5.01 17.05
N LYS A 24 9.27 -3.94 16.26
CA LYS A 24 8.09 -3.10 16.00
C LYS A 24 7.00 -3.88 15.27
N PHE A 25 7.37 -4.67 14.25
CA PHE A 25 6.41 -5.50 13.53
C PHE A 25 5.72 -6.52 14.45
N ALA A 26 6.46 -7.15 15.38
CA ALA A 26 5.91 -8.14 16.30
C ALA A 26 4.77 -7.57 17.15
N ILE A 27 4.84 -6.31 17.57
CA ILE A 27 3.79 -5.66 18.36
C ILE A 27 2.48 -5.53 17.52
N PHE A 28 2.60 -5.20 16.23
CA PHE A 28 1.45 -5.19 15.34
C PHE A 28 0.90 -6.60 15.09
N ARG A 29 1.79 -7.60 14.89
CA ARG A 29 1.37 -8.99 14.69
C ARG A 29 0.60 -9.52 15.90
N GLU A 30 1.06 -9.23 17.12
CA GLU A 30 0.36 -9.60 18.36
C GLU A 30 -1.06 -9.02 18.38
N PHE A 31 -1.19 -7.71 18.13
CA PHE A 31 -2.49 -7.05 18.04
C PHE A 31 -3.41 -7.68 16.95
N PHE A 32 -2.86 -8.01 15.78
CA PHE A 32 -3.65 -8.64 14.72
C PHE A 32 -4.06 -10.07 15.06
N ASN A 33 -3.22 -10.81 15.78
CA ASN A 33 -3.56 -12.14 16.28
C ASN A 33 -4.68 -12.08 17.32
N GLU A 34 -4.63 -11.12 18.25
CA GLU A 34 -5.69 -10.91 19.25
C GLU A 34 -7.03 -10.52 18.63
N THR A 35 -7.00 -9.70 17.56
CA THR A 35 -8.21 -9.15 16.94
C THR A 35 -8.71 -9.95 15.74
N GLY A 36 -7.94 -10.91 15.24
CA GLY A 36 -8.25 -11.68 14.03
C GLY A 36 -8.08 -10.90 12.72
N ILE A 37 -7.55 -9.67 12.76
CA ILE A 37 -7.30 -8.86 11.57
C ILE A 37 -6.26 -9.53 10.67
N LYS A 38 -6.53 -9.56 9.36
CA LYS A 38 -5.62 -10.09 8.33
C LYS A 38 -5.21 -8.97 7.36
N PRO A 39 -4.07 -8.30 7.60
CA PRO A 39 -3.61 -7.20 6.76
C PRO A 39 -3.16 -7.61 5.36
N LEU A 40 -3.09 -6.62 4.47
CA LEU A 40 -2.36 -6.70 3.21
C LEU A 40 -0.91 -6.28 3.44
N LEU A 41 0.04 -7.17 3.19
CA LEU A 41 1.48 -6.92 3.28
C LEU A 41 2.00 -6.39 1.95
N CYS A 42 2.56 -5.20 1.91
CA CYS A 42 3.26 -4.64 0.76
C CYS A 42 4.73 -5.07 0.82
N VAL A 43 5.03 -6.19 0.15
CA VAL A 43 6.34 -6.85 0.17
C VAL A 43 7.22 -6.31 -0.95
N ILE A 44 8.42 -5.86 -0.61
CA ILE A 44 9.43 -5.40 -1.56
C ILE A 44 10.27 -6.61 -2.00
N PRO A 45 10.25 -6.97 -3.31
CA PRO A 45 10.97 -8.13 -3.81
C PRO A 45 12.50 -8.09 -3.57
N GLU A 46 13.11 -6.92 -3.79
CA GLU A 46 14.54 -6.70 -3.57
C GLU A 46 14.79 -5.26 -3.10
N ASN A 47 14.76 -5.04 -1.79
CA ASN A 47 14.94 -3.68 -1.26
C ASN A 47 16.33 -3.11 -1.57
N ARG A 48 16.35 -1.97 -2.25
CA ARG A 48 17.56 -1.17 -2.51
C ARG A 48 17.44 0.26 -1.94
N ASP A 49 16.35 0.58 -1.24
CA ASP A 49 16.18 1.89 -0.60
C ASP A 49 16.90 1.91 0.75
N PRO A 50 17.99 2.71 0.89
CA PRO A 50 18.73 2.78 2.15
C PRO A 50 17.89 3.34 3.31
N LYS A 51 16.80 4.06 3.03
CA LYS A 51 15.90 4.59 4.06
C LYS A 51 15.11 3.49 4.78
N LEU A 52 14.97 2.33 4.15
CA LEU A 52 14.27 1.17 4.70
C LEU A 52 15.19 0.18 5.42
N VAL A 53 16.47 0.46 5.53
CA VAL A 53 17.39 -0.31 6.37
C VAL A 53 17.20 0.14 7.81
N LYS A 54 16.38 -0.60 8.58
CA LYS A 54 16.05 -0.31 9.98
C LYS A 54 16.72 -1.27 10.95
N ASP A 55 17.05 -2.49 10.49
CA ASP A 55 17.74 -3.52 11.24
C ASP A 55 18.69 -4.29 10.32
N ASN A 56 19.42 -5.25 10.87
CA ASN A 56 20.22 -6.18 10.11
C ASN A 56 19.34 -6.99 9.16
N VAL A 57 19.95 -7.45 8.06
CA VAL A 57 19.25 -8.33 7.10
C VAL A 57 18.81 -9.62 7.78
N ASP A 58 17.51 -9.82 7.86
CA ASP A 58 16.92 -11.05 8.35
C ASP A 58 17.04 -12.16 7.30
N ARG A 59 17.87 -13.18 7.57
CA ARG A 59 18.08 -14.31 6.67
C ARG A 59 16.87 -15.23 6.56
N ASP A 60 15.97 -15.18 7.53
CA ASP A 60 14.74 -15.99 7.57
C ASP A 60 13.51 -15.23 7.08
N PHE A 61 13.70 -14.02 6.53
CA PHE A 61 12.62 -13.13 6.11
C PHE A 61 11.58 -13.79 5.21
N TRP A 62 12.00 -14.57 4.22
CA TRP A 62 11.08 -15.19 3.28
C TRP A 62 10.23 -16.30 3.92
N ASN A 63 10.78 -17.06 4.87
CA ASN A 63 10.01 -18.01 5.67
C ASN A 63 8.96 -17.28 6.50
N PHE A 64 9.37 -16.21 7.17
CA PHE A 64 8.47 -15.38 7.94
C PHE A 64 7.30 -14.81 7.11
N VAL A 65 7.54 -14.32 5.90
CA VAL A 65 6.45 -13.82 5.04
C VAL A 65 5.55 -14.96 4.57
N ARG A 66 6.09 -16.15 4.30
CA ARG A 66 5.28 -17.35 3.98
C ARG A 66 4.39 -17.78 5.14
N GLU A 67 4.89 -17.73 6.38
CA GLU A 67 4.11 -18.00 7.58
C GLU A 67 2.92 -17.02 7.69
N LEU A 68 3.18 -15.72 7.57
CA LEU A 68 2.12 -14.71 7.59
C LEU A 68 1.06 -14.95 6.49
N LYS A 69 1.50 -15.31 5.27
CA LYS A 69 0.59 -15.70 4.19
C LYS A 69 -0.26 -16.91 4.58
N ALA A 70 0.34 -17.93 5.19
CA ALA A 70 -0.38 -19.12 5.67
C ALA A 70 -1.36 -18.79 6.82
N GLU A 71 -1.07 -17.76 7.61
CA GLU A 71 -1.97 -17.21 8.61
C GLU A 71 -3.13 -16.39 8.02
N GLY A 72 -3.19 -16.20 6.69
CA GLY A 72 -4.25 -15.48 5.99
C GLY A 72 -3.95 -14.01 5.68
N TYR A 73 -2.72 -13.54 5.88
CA TYR A 73 -2.31 -12.21 5.43
C TYR A 73 -2.26 -12.16 3.89
N GLY A 74 -2.75 -11.07 3.29
CA GLY A 74 -2.60 -10.86 1.84
C GLY A 74 -1.19 -10.41 1.47
N ILE A 75 -0.81 -10.67 0.23
CA ILE A 75 0.48 -10.21 -0.32
C ILE A 75 0.22 -9.25 -1.47
N ALA A 76 0.89 -8.09 -1.46
CA ALA A 76 1.00 -7.17 -2.59
C ALA A 76 2.47 -6.96 -2.93
N MET A 77 2.79 -6.89 -4.21
CA MET A 77 4.12 -6.50 -4.66
C MET A 77 4.30 -4.99 -4.48
N HIS A 78 5.31 -4.56 -3.71
CA HIS A 78 5.57 -3.15 -3.42
C HIS A 78 6.77 -2.61 -4.20
N GLY A 79 6.54 -2.29 -5.46
CA GLY A 79 7.62 -2.04 -6.39
C GLY A 79 8.45 -3.28 -6.68
N THR A 80 9.68 -3.09 -7.15
CA THR A 80 10.69 -4.14 -7.30
C THR A 80 11.83 -3.89 -6.34
N TYR A 81 12.39 -2.69 -6.37
CA TYR A 81 13.55 -2.28 -5.57
C TYR A 81 13.22 -1.27 -4.49
N HIS A 82 12.03 -0.68 -4.53
CA HIS A 82 11.64 0.49 -3.73
C HIS A 82 12.61 1.68 -3.89
N LEU A 83 13.38 1.69 -4.97
CA LEU A 83 14.39 2.72 -5.23
C LEU A 83 13.88 3.71 -6.27
N ALA A 84 13.60 4.91 -5.82
CA ALA A 84 13.18 6.00 -6.69
C ALA A 84 14.40 6.62 -7.39
N THR A 85 14.57 6.30 -8.68
CA THR A 85 15.69 6.76 -9.52
C THR A 85 15.32 7.91 -10.45
N GLY A 86 14.02 8.21 -10.58
CA GLY A 86 13.49 9.25 -11.43
C GLY A 86 12.66 10.28 -10.68
N LYS A 87 12.34 11.38 -11.37
CA LYS A 87 11.30 12.32 -10.95
C LYS A 87 10.25 12.39 -12.05
N SER A 88 9.00 12.18 -11.70
CA SER A 88 7.89 12.29 -12.65
C SER A 88 6.61 12.66 -11.92
N ILE A 89 5.69 13.27 -12.66
CA ILE A 89 4.32 13.47 -12.20
C ILE A 89 3.55 12.19 -12.55
N GLY A 90 3.34 11.34 -11.56
CA GLY A 90 2.43 10.18 -11.68
C GLY A 90 0.97 10.60 -11.78
N LEU A 91 0.06 9.63 -11.89
CA LEU A 91 -1.38 9.91 -11.97
C LEU A 91 -1.94 10.53 -10.68
N ILE A 92 -1.32 10.27 -9.54
CA ILE A 92 -1.81 10.71 -8.22
C ILE A 92 -0.84 11.66 -7.54
N SER A 93 0.41 11.26 -7.41
CA SER A 93 1.41 12.05 -6.73
C SER A 93 1.88 13.20 -7.62
N GLY A 94 1.93 14.42 -7.07
CA GLY A 94 2.66 15.53 -7.69
C GLY A 94 4.14 15.18 -7.87
N ASP A 95 4.99 16.15 -8.18
CA ASP A 95 6.42 15.96 -8.39
C ASP A 95 7.07 15.17 -7.24
N VAL A 96 7.26 13.89 -7.47
CA VAL A 96 7.82 12.95 -6.50
C VAL A 96 8.86 12.07 -7.15
N SER A 97 9.77 11.60 -6.33
CA SER A 97 10.68 10.53 -6.71
C SER A 97 9.90 9.26 -7.03
N THR A 98 10.20 8.65 -8.17
CA THR A 98 9.46 7.50 -8.70
C THR A 98 10.38 6.34 -9.02
N GLU A 99 9.86 5.14 -8.84
CA GLU A 99 10.51 3.91 -9.32
C GLU A 99 10.08 3.56 -10.75
N TYR A 100 8.88 3.95 -11.17
CA TYR A 100 8.28 3.55 -12.46
C TYR A 100 7.83 4.72 -13.33
N ALA A 101 6.99 5.61 -12.80
CA ALA A 101 6.35 6.65 -13.60
C ALA A 101 7.38 7.50 -14.38
N GLY A 102 7.09 7.76 -15.67
CA GLY A 102 7.97 8.48 -16.56
C GLY A 102 9.00 7.63 -17.31
N MET A 103 9.12 6.33 -17.00
CA MET A 103 9.94 5.40 -17.77
C MET A 103 9.16 4.88 -18.99
N SER A 104 9.90 4.34 -19.99
CA SER A 104 9.27 3.65 -21.12
C SER A 104 8.49 2.41 -20.65
N TYR A 105 7.46 2.02 -21.40
CA TYR A 105 6.67 0.82 -21.12
C TYR A 105 7.56 -0.43 -20.96
N ASP A 106 8.50 -0.65 -21.88
CA ASP A 106 9.37 -1.84 -21.84
C ASP A 106 10.29 -1.86 -20.62
N SER A 107 10.80 -0.70 -20.21
CA SER A 107 11.61 -0.58 -19.01
C SER A 107 10.80 -0.89 -17.75
N GLN A 108 9.57 -0.38 -17.66
CA GLN A 108 8.67 -0.67 -16.55
C GLN A 108 8.27 -2.15 -16.55
N LEU A 109 7.90 -2.73 -17.71
CA LEU A 109 7.53 -4.13 -17.85
C LEU A 109 8.66 -5.07 -17.43
N LYS A 110 9.91 -4.77 -17.84
CA LYS A 110 11.09 -5.55 -17.45
C LYS A 110 11.27 -5.56 -15.94
N LYS A 111 11.24 -4.37 -15.31
CA LYS A 111 11.43 -4.22 -13.86
C LYS A 111 10.31 -4.90 -13.06
N LEU A 112 9.05 -4.72 -13.46
CA LEU A 112 7.90 -5.37 -12.80
C LEU A 112 7.96 -6.90 -12.93
N ARG A 113 8.38 -7.42 -14.09
CA ARG A 113 8.56 -8.86 -14.31
C ARG A 113 9.61 -9.44 -13.38
N GLU A 114 10.71 -8.74 -13.16
CA GLU A 114 11.77 -9.14 -12.24
C GLU A 114 11.24 -9.23 -10.80
N GLY A 115 10.55 -8.20 -10.31
CA GLY A 115 9.95 -8.22 -8.97
C GLY A 115 8.94 -9.36 -8.80
N LYS A 116 8.06 -9.56 -9.79
CA LYS A 116 7.09 -10.66 -9.77
C LYS A 116 7.77 -12.03 -9.77
N HIS A 117 8.85 -12.19 -10.55
CA HIS A 117 9.64 -13.42 -10.59
C HIS A 117 10.28 -13.72 -9.21
N ILE A 118 10.88 -12.73 -8.57
CA ILE A 118 11.46 -12.89 -7.22
C ILE A 118 10.38 -13.37 -6.23
N LEU A 119 9.22 -12.74 -6.20
CA LEU A 119 8.13 -13.17 -5.29
C LEU A 119 7.65 -14.59 -5.62
N ALA A 120 7.50 -14.93 -6.90
CA ALA A 120 7.09 -16.27 -7.33
C ALA A 120 8.11 -17.35 -6.88
N GLN A 121 9.41 -17.10 -6.99
CA GLN A 121 10.47 -17.99 -6.50
C GLN A 121 10.38 -18.21 -4.98
N GLN A 122 9.84 -17.26 -4.24
CA GLN A 122 9.61 -17.37 -2.79
C GLN A 122 8.25 -18.00 -2.44
N GLY A 123 7.45 -18.45 -3.40
CA GLY A 123 6.10 -18.96 -3.17
C GLY A 123 5.08 -17.87 -2.78
N LEU A 124 5.41 -16.61 -3.07
CA LEU A 124 4.63 -15.42 -2.71
C LEU A 124 4.03 -14.73 -3.94
N ASP A 125 3.78 -15.45 -5.02
CA ASP A 125 3.14 -14.86 -6.21
C ASP A 125 1.82 -14.18 -5.84
N THR A 126 1.56 -13.02 -6.48
CA THR A 126 0.42 -12.17 -6.18
C THR A 126 -0.11 -11.46 -7.41
N GLU A 127 -1.40 -11.17 -7.42
CA GLU A 127 -2.08 -10.34 -8.41
C GLU A 127 -2.29 -8.88 -7.92
N ILE A 128 -1.77 -8.53 -6.75
CA ILE A 128 -1.94 -7.21 -6.15
C ILE A 128 -0.63 -6.44 -6.22
N PHE A 129 -0.71 -5.18 -6.67
CA PHE A 129 0.40 -4.24 -6.68
C PHE A 129 0.09 -3.02 -5.81
N ALA A 130 1.08 -2.53 -5.09
CA ALA A 130 1.06 -1.27 -4.36
C ALA A 130 2.25 -0.42 -4.84
N ALA A 131 1.97 0.76 -5.40
CA ALA A 131 3.03 1.59 -5.95
C ALA A 131 3.83 2.29 -4.83
N PRO A 132 5.18 2.20 -4.82
CA PRO A 132 5.99 3.00 -3.93
C PRO A 132 5.71 4.50 -4.13
N ASN A 133 5.60 5.24 -3.02
CA ASN A 133 5.27 6.68 -3.03
C ASN A 133 3.98 7.05 -3.76
N HIS A 134 3.06 6.10 -3.99
CA HIS A 134 1.87 6.29 -4.83
C HIS A 134 2.19 6.80 -6.24
N SER A 135 3.37 6.48 -6.76
CA SER A 135 3.86 6.99 -8.02
C SER A 135 3.80 5.94 -9.13
N TYR A 136 2.86 6.10 -10.05
CA TYR A 136 2.64 5.25 -11.22
C TYR A 136 1.99 6.05 -12.35
N ASP A 137 2.11 5.54 -13.57
CA ASP A 137 1.49 6.08 -14.78
C ASP A 137 0.70 5.00 -15.54
N LEU A 138 0.16 5.33 -16.73
CA LEU A 138 -0.58 4.37 -17.54
C LEU A 138 0.29 3.20 -18.03
N ASN A 139 1.58 3.44 -18.27
CA ASN A 139 2.51 2.37 -18.64
C ASN A 139 2.69 1.38 -17.49
N THR A 140 2.77 1.87 -16.26
CA THR A 140 2.82 1.01 -15.05
C THR A 140 1.60 0.10 -14.98
N ILE A 141 0.40 0.66 -15.16
CA ILE A 141 -0.87 -0.10 -15.09
C ILE A 141 -0.92 -1.17 -16.19
N ARG A 142 -0.58 -0.80 -17.43
CA ARG A 142 -0.57 -1.72 -18.56
C ARG A 142 0.47 -2.83 -18.41
N ALA A 143 1.66 -2.50 -17.91
CA ALA A 143 2.71 -3.48 -17.65
C ALA A 143 2.30 -4.46 -16.53
N CYS A 144 1.70 -3.97 -15.46
CA CYS A 144 1.13 -4.80 -14.40
C CYS A 144 0.06 -5.74 -14.96
N LYS A 145 -0.90 -5.22 -15.75
CA LYS A 145 -1.95 -6.05 -16.38
C LYS A 145 -1.35 -7.14 -17.28
N LYS A 146 -0.31 -6.81 -18.07
CA LYS A 146 0.40 -7.78 -18.92
C LYS A 146 1.03 -8.93 -18.12
N LEU A 147 1.40 -8.68 -16.85
CA LEU A 147 2.01 -9.65 -15.95
C LEU A 147 0.99 -10.39 -15.06
N GLY A 148 -0.32 -10.23 -15.30
CA GLY A 148 -1.37 -10.87 -14.50
C GLY A 148 -1.64 -10.19 -13.15
N ILE A 149 -1.17 -8.97 -12.96
CA ILE A 149 -1.54 -8.14 -11.81
C ILE A 149 -2.89 -7.49 -12.12
N ASN A 150 -3.92 -7.87 -11.40
CA ASN A 150 -5.31 -7.47 -11.64
C ASN A 150 -5.81 -6.42 -10.66
N TYR A 151 -5.08 -6.18 -9.57
CA TYR A 151 -5.47 -5.27 -8.51
C TYR A 151 -4.35 -4.28 -8.18
N PHE A 152 -4.73 -3.03 -8.00
CA PHE A 152 -3.88 -1.97 -7.46
C PHE A 152 -4.42 -1.54 -6.09
N SER A 153 -3.65 -1.73 -5.04
CA SER A 153 -3.93 -1.11 -3.75
C SER A 153 -3.39 0.31 -3.79
N ASP A 154 -4.06 1.16 -4.56
CA ASP A 154 -3.71 2.56 -4.75
C ASP A 154 -4.90 3.34 -5.35
N GLY A 155 -4.68 4.64 -5.65
CA GLY A 155 -5.76 5.55 -6.05
C GLY A 155 -6.36 6.27 -4.84
N MET A 156 -6.96 7.44 -5.06
CA MET A 156 -7.53 8.28 -4.00
C MET A 156 -9.03 8.52 -4.17
N SER A 157 -9.72 7.63 -4.87
CA SER A 157 -11.18 7.70 -4.98
C SER A 157 -11.85 7.24 -3.66
N ARG A 158 -13.18 7.35 -3.59
CA ARG A 158 -13.95 6.83 -2.44
C ARG A 158 -14.38 5.38 -2.60
N LYS A 159 -14.45 4.89 -3.83
CA LYS A 159 -14.91 3.54 -4.16
C LYS A 159 -13.92 2.89 -5.12
N PRO A 160 -13.82 1.57 -5.14
CA PRO A 160 -13.06 0.87 -6.16
C PRO A 160 -13.50 1.25 -7.58
N TYR A 161 -12.58 1.21 -8.52
CA TYR A 161 -12.81 1.52 -9.93
C TYR A 161 -11.82 0.76 -10.80
N CYS A 162 -12.00 0.77 -12.13
CA CYS A 162 -11.09 0.08 -13.05
C CYS A 162 -10.46 1.07 -14.05
N ILE A 163 -9.16 0.89 -14.31
CA ILE A 163 -8.41 1.53 -15.40
C ILE A 163 -7.67 0.42 -16.15
N GLU A 164 -7.74 0.41 -17.49
CA GLU A 164 -7.04 -0.58 -18.33
C GLU A 164 -7.28 -2.04 -17.89
N GLY A 165 -8.48 -2.33 -17.37
CA GLY A 165 -8.86 -3.65 -16.89
C GLY A 165 -8.22 -4.06 -15.55
N VAL A 166 -7.59 -3.14 -14.83
CA VAL A 166 -7.05 -3.33 -13.48
C VAL A 166 -7.98 -2.64 -12.48
N LYS A 167 -8.35 -3.35 -11.41
CA LYS A 167 -9.20 -2.82 -10.34
C LYS A 167 -8.35 -2.12 -9.28
N PHE A 168 -8.70 -0.89 -9.00
CA PHE A 168 -8.11 -0.06 -7.95
C PHE A 168 -8.90 -0.19 -6.65
N ILE A 169 -8.19 -0.50 -5.56
CA ILE A 169 -8.66 -0.45 -4.18
C ILE A 169 -8.09 0.83 -3.59
N PRO A 170 -8.93 1.88 -3.38
CA PRO A 170 -8.42 3.21 -3.04
C PRO A 170 -7.72 3.23 -1.70
N VAL A 171 -6.69 4.07 -1.58
CA VAL A 171 -5.98 4.33 -0.33
C VAL A 171 -6.40 5.65 0.30
N SER A 172 -6.25 5.76 1.61
CA SER A 172 -6.58 6.96 2.37
C SER A 172 -5.36 7.40 3.20
N PRO A 173 -4.44 8.19 2.61
CA PRO A 173 -3.22 8.62 3.30
C PRO A 173 -3.46 9.37 4.61
N PHE A 174 -4.66 9.95 4.77
CA PHE A 174 -5.09 10.65 5.98
C PHE A 174 -6.32 9.99 6.59
N TRP A 175 -6.16 8.75 7.06
CA TRP A 175 -7.24 7.93 7.59
C TRP A 175 -8.06 8.61 8.70
N LYS A 176 -7.44 9.40 9.58
CA LYS A 176 -8.13 10.18 10.65
C LYS A 176 -9.18 11.17 10.09
N HIS A 177 -9.05 11.57 8.83
CA HIS A 177 -9.96 12.49 8.15
C HIS A 177 -10.88 11.80 7.12
N HIS A 178 -10.82 10.46 7.03
CA HIS A 178 -11.72 9.71 6.16
C HIS A 178 -13.15 9.78 6.67
N LYS A 179 -14.10 9.87 5.76
CA LYS A 179 -15.53 10.07 6.13
C LYS A 179 -16.46 9.06 5.50
N LYS A 180 -16.13 8.48 4.34
CA LYS A 180 -16.98 7.56 3.60
C LYS A 180 -16.25 6.85 2.46
N GLY A 181 -16.76 5.70 2.07
CA GLY A 181 -16.18 4.85 1.04
C GLY A 181 -15.24 3.83 1.65
N VAL A 182 -14.33 3.26 0.88
CA VAL A 182 -13.33 2.30 1.39
C VAL A 182 -12.21 3.07 2.09
N LEU A 183 -11.88 2.68 3.30
CA LEU A 183 -10.70 3.15 4.01
C LEU A 183 -9.60 2.09 3.91
N THR A 184 -8.58 2.31 3.09
CA THR A 184 -7.33 1.56 3.22
C THR A 184 -6.37 2.35 4.10
N MET A 185 -6.09 1.82 5.30
CA MET A 185 -5.12 2.39 6.25
C MET A 185 -3.73 1.90 5.87
N CYS A 186 -2.90 2.80 5.33
CA CYS A 186 -1.49 2.53 5.04
C CYS A 186 -0.66 2.78 6.30
N ILE A 187 -0.01 1.75 6.81
CA ILE A 187 0.76 1.76 8.05
C ILE A 187 2.18 1.28 7.75
N SER A 188 3.18 2.10 8.01
CA SER A 188 4.58 1.66 8.05
C SER A 188 4.96 1.36 9.50
N THR A 189 5.08 0.10 9.87
CA THR A 189 5.38 -0.34 11.24
C THR A 189 6.71 0.23 11.74
N ASN A 190 7.65 0.50 10.83
CA ASN A 190 8.94 1.10 11.15
C ASN A 190 8.83 2.55 11.63
N ASN A 191 7.83 3.29 11.17
CA ASN A 191 7.70 4.73 11.38
C ASN A 191 6.72 5.10 12.49
N GLU A 192 5.90 4.15 12.96
CA GLU A 192 4.94 4.42 14.03
C GLU A 192 5.65 4.53 15.38
N ASN A 193 5.40 5.64 16.06
CA ASN A 193 5.75 5.81 17.47
C ASN A 193 4.66 5.22 18.38
N LEU A 194 4.91 5.22 19.69
CA LEU A 194 3.98 4.66 20.67
C LEU A 194 2.56 5.26 20.57
N ASP A 195 2.45 6.58 20.55
CA ASP A 195 1.16 7.29 20.51
C ASP A 195 0.41 7.04 19.20
N GLY A 196 1.13 7.02 18.08
CA GLY A 196 0.57 6.69 16.76
C GLY A 196 0.00 5.29 16.72
N ARG A 197 0.75 4.32 17.24
CA ARG A 197 0.36 2.92 17.31
C ARG A 197 -0.89 2.71 18.18
N GLU A 198 -0.92 3.26 19.39
CA GLU A 198 -2.08 3.15 20.29
C GLU A 198 -3.33 3.76 19.66
N THR A 199 -3.19 4.90 19.00
CA THR A 199 -4.30 5.53 18.27
C THR A 199 -4.85 4.62 17.14
N ILE A 200 -3.96 3.90 16.42
CA ILE A 200 -4.34 2.93 15.39
C ILE A 200 -5.08 1.75 16.02
N PHE A 201 -4.54 1.18 17.10
CA PHE A 201 -5.11 0.02 17.78
C PHE A 201 -6.49 0.33 18.37
N GLU A 202 -6.63 1.47 19.05
CA GLU A 202 -7.91 1.93 19.58
C GLU A 202 -8.96 2.07 18.45
N PHE A 203 -8.60 2.74 17.35
CA PHE A 203 -9.48 2.90 16.21
C PHE A 203 -9.92 1.55 15.61
N LEU A 204 -8.98 0.62 15.44
CA LEU A 204 -9.29 -0.70 14.87
C LEU A 204 -10.15 -1.54 15.81
N ARG A 205 -9.88 -1.54 17.14
CA ARG A 205 -10.72 -2.24 18.12
C ARG A 205 -12.18 -1.74 18.10
N GLU A 206 -12.39 -0.42 18.06
CA GLU A 206 -13.74 0.15 18.04
C GLU A 206 -14.50 -0.10 16.72
N ASN A 207 -13.77 -0.38 15.64
CA ASN A 207 -14.33 -0.57 14.30
C ASN A 207 -14.08 -1.98 13.72
N LEU A 208 -13.80 -2.96 14.56
CA LEU A 208 -13.39 -4.30 14.13
C LEU A 208 -14.38 -4.96 13.17
N TYR A 209 -15.68 -4.76 13.38
CA TYR A 209 -16.75 -5.28 12.51
C TYR A 209 -16.69 -4.76 11.06
N HIS A 210 -16.03 -3.64 10.84
CA HIS A 210 -15.86 -3.03 9.51
C HIS A 210 -14.51 -3.36 8.86
N VAL A 211 -13.61 -4.04 9.58
CA VAL A 211 -12.33 -4.47 9.01
C VAL A 211 -12.56 -5.66 8.10
N ILE A 212 -12.09 -5.53 6.87
CA ILE A 212 -12.22 -6.55 5.82
C ILE A 212 -10.85 -7.13 5.47
N THR A 213 -10.87 -8.37 4.99
CA THR A 213 -9.67 -9.05 4.47
C THR A 213 -9.23 -8.48 3.11
N PRO A 214 -7.98 -8.70 2.69
CA PRO A 214 -7.51 -8.34 1.35
C PRO A 214 -8.36 -8.98 0.22
N GLU A 215 -8.83 -10.21 0.40
CA GLU A 215 -9.70 -10.89 -0.56
C GLU A 215 -11.07 -10.20 -0.67
N GLU A 216 -11.70 -9.89 0.46
CA GLU A 216 -12.97 -9.14 0.47
C GLU A 216 -12.81 -7.76 -0.18
N ALA A 217 -11.66 -7.08 0.04
CA ALA A 217 -11.37 -5.81 -0.60
C ALA A 217 -11.25 -5.96 -2.13
N CYS A 218 -10.62 -7.03 -2.62
CA CYS A 218 -10.57 -7.36 -4.05
C CYS A 218 -11.97 -7.65 -4.63
N ASN A 219 -12.90 -8.17 -3.83
CA ASN A 219 -14.27 -8.50 -4.24
C ASN A 219 -15.23 -7.31 -4.20
N LEU A 220 -14.85 -6.17 -3.62
CA LEU A 220 -15.69 -4.96 -3.62
C LEU A 220 -16.10 -4.56 -5.05
N LYS A 221 -17.37 -4.17 -5.22
CA LYS A 221 -17.90 -3.75 -6.54
C LYS A 221 -17.28 -2.43 -6.98
N PRO A 222 -16.66 -2.37 -8.17
CA PRO A 222 -16.14 -1.11 -8.70
C PRO A 222 -17.28 -0.19 -9.14
N THR A 223 -17.05 1.12 -9.02
CA THR A 223 -17.89 2.14 -9.63
C THR A 223 -17.34 2.52 -11.00
N LEU A 224 -18.14 3.22 -11.80
CA LEU A 224 -17.69 3.73 -13.08
C LEU A 224 -16.54 4.72 -12.88
N TYR A 225 -15.51 4.61 -13.72
CA TYR A 225 -14.26 5.39 -13.55
C TYR A 225 -14.50 6.90 -13.54
N HIS A 226 -15.36 7.42 -14.39
CA HIS A 226 -15.65 8.87 -14.43
C HIS A 226 -16.26 9.38 -13.12
N ILE A 227 -17.06 8.57 -12.42
CA ILE A 227 -17.61 8.89 -11.09
C ILE A 227 -16.51 8.83 -10.02
N ALA A 228 -15.67 7.78 -10.05
CA ALA A 228 -14.54 7.65 -9.13
C ALA A 228 -13.59 8.84 -9.26
N ARG A 229 -13.29 9.27 -10.50
CA ARG A 229 -12.37 10.36 -10.82
C ARG A 229 -12.76 11.71 -10.21
N ILE A 230 -14.05 11.97 -10.02
CA ILE A 230 -14.49 13.21 -9.36
C ILE A 230 -13.99 13.25 -7.91
N SER A 231 -14.25 12.17 -7.15
CA SER A 231 -13.79 12.08 -5.76
C SER A 231 -12.27 11.99 -5.66
N GLU A 232 -11.62 11.31 -6.58
CA GLU A 232 -10.17 11.19 -6.67
C GLU A 232 -9.49 12.54 -6.84
N LYS A 233 -9.92 13.36 -7.82
CA LYS A 233 -9.39 14.72 -8.03
C LYS A 233 -9.52 15.59 -6.78
N MET A 234 -10.65 15.51 -6.07
CA MET A 234 -10.84 16.26 -4.82
C MET A 234 -9.88 15.80 -3.73
N ASN A 235 -9.72 14.48 -3.57
CA ASN A 235 -8.85 13.91 -2.55
C ASN A 235 -7.36 14.17 -2.87
N ILE A 236 -6.94 14.10 -4.13
CA ILE A 236 -5.58 14.45 -4.57
C ILE A 236 -5.25 15.92 -4.24
N LYS A 237 -6.17 16.86 -4.53
CA LYS A 237 -5.98 18.28 -4.16
C LYS A 237 -5.78 18.44 -2.65
N LYS A 238 -6.60 17.77 -1.85
CA LYS A 238 -6.49 17.78 -0.38
C LYS A 238 -5.17 17.17 0.08
N TYR A 239 -4.79 16.03 -0.49
CA TYR A 239 -3.52 15.37 -0.18
C TYR A 239 -2.33 16.28 -0.44
N ASN A 240 -2.26 16.87 -1.64
CA ASN A 240 -1.16 17.76 -2.01
C ASN A 240 -1.11 19.03 -1.12
N ALA A 241 -2.27 19.59 -0.74
CA ALA A 241 -2.33 20.75 0.16
C ALA A 241 -1.79 20.43 1.55
N ILE A 242 -2.13 19.26 2.11
CA ILE A 242 -1.65 18.84 3.44
C ILE A 242 -0.15 18.53 3.37
N ARG A 243 0.30 17.75 2.36
CA ARG A 243 1.71 17.42 2.17
C ARG A 243 2.59 18.66 2.07
N ASN A 244 2.16 19.67 1.31
CA ASN A 244 2.89 20.93 1.16
C ASN A 244 2.95 21.71 2.47
N ARG A 245 1.91 21.68 3.32
CA ARG A 245 1.94 22.30 4.65
C ARG A 245 2.93 21.60 5.59
N VAL A 246 2.94 20.27 5.59
CA VAL A 246 3.90 19.49 6.40
C VAL A 246 5.33 19.77 5.97
N ARG A 247 5.60 19.76 4.65
CA ARG A 247 6.93 20.05 4.11
C ARG A 247 7.44 21.42 4.54
N ARG A 248 6.62 22.47 4.42
CA ARG A 248 6.98 23.84 4.85
C ARG A 248 7.27 23.96 6.34
N ARG A 249 6.62 23.16 7.19
CA ARG A 249 6.89 23.13 8.64
C ARG A 249 8.21 22.46 9.00
N ASN A 250 8.64 21.49 8.18
CA ASN A 250 9.92 20.79 8.40
C ASN A 250 11.13 21.54 7.80
N GLU A 251 10.90 22.54 6.98
CA GLU A 251 11.92 23.41 6.37
C GLU A 251 12.14 24.71 7.20
N GLN A 252 11.34 24.94 8.24
CA GLN A 252 11.48 26.02 9.24
C GLN A 252 12.08 25.49 10.54
#